data_36c192f74cb7d919199398bfcb266259
#
_entry.id   36c192f74cb7d919199398bfcb266259
#
_cell.length_a   1.000
_cell.length_b   1.000
_cell.length_c   1.000
_cell.angle_alpha   90.00
_cell.angle_beta   90.00
_cell.angle_gamma   90.00
#
_symmetry.space_group_name_H-M   'P 1'
#
loop_
_entity.id
_entity.type
_entity.pdbx_description
1 polymer ?
#
loop_
_entity_poly.entity_id
_entity_poly.type
_entity_poly.pdbx_seq_one_letter_code
_entity_poly.pdbx_strand_id
1 'polypeptide(L)'
;MEPRLVLLSRGPELYSTRRLATEAEREGWMVDIIDPLALTIVVDDDGGKVFHKGWPVECEAVLPRIGYSITRRGVAIVRQFEQTGVIVLNSSQGILRSRDKLVACQMMAEARVPVPITAHVGAWEDTDRAVRR
;
A
#
# COMPACT_ATOMS: atom_id res chain seq x y z
N MET A 1 -4.60 2.59 -27.34
CA MET A 1 -4.32 1.39 -26.52
C MET A 1 -4.93 1.66 -25.15
N GLU A 2 -5.70 0.73 -24.61
CA GLU A 2 -6.31 0.90 -23.29
C GLU A 2 -5.23 0.85 -22.22
N PRO A 3 -5.21 1.78 -21.25
CA PRO A 3 -4.23 1.78 -20.19
C PRO A 3 -4.44 0.59 -19.25
N ARG A 4 -3.35 0.05 -18.70
CA ARG A 4 -3.37 -1.10 -17.82
C ARG A 4 -3.22 -0.68 -16.35
N LEU A 5 -4.15 -1.15 -15.52
CA LEU A 5 -4.13 -0.99 -14.07
C LEU A 5 -3.82 -2.34 -13.39
N VAL A 6 -2.81 -2.37 -12.55
CA VAL A 6 -2.57 -3.50 -11.65
C VAL A 6 -3.20 -3.22 -10.30
N LEU A 7 -4.18 -4.02 -9.92
CA LEU A 7 -4.81 -4.00 -8.60
C LEU A 7 -4.13 -5.08 -7.72
N LEU A 8 -3.28 -4.65 -6.79
CA LEU A 8 -2.59 -5.56 -5.88
C LEU A 8 -3.52 -6.00 -4.77
N SER A 9 -3.99 -7.23 -4.79
CA SER A 9 -4.89 -7.77 -3.77
C SER A 9 -4.69 -9.27 -3.58
N ARG A 10 -4.68 -9.74 -2.34
CA ARG A 10 -4.72 -11.17 -1.99
C ARG A 10 -6.12 -11.76 -2.00
N GLY A 11 -7.13 -10.92 -2.13
CA GLY A 11 -8.53 -11.33 -2.12
C GLY A 11 -9.26 -10.85 -3.37
N PRO A 12 -9.08 -11.49 -4.54
CA PRO A 12 -9.81 -11.12 -5.76
C PRO A 12 -11.32 -11.24 -5.59
N GLU A 13 -11.78 -12.11 -4.69
CA GLU A 13 -13.20 -12.35 -4.38
C GLU A 13 -13.81 -11.28 -3.46
N LEU A 14 -12.99 -10.46 -2.80
CA LEU A 14 -13.51 -9.45 -1.87
C LEU A 14 -14.33 -8.40 -2.62
N TYR A 15 -15.47 -8.03 -2.03
CA TYR A 15 -16.36 -7.03 -2.59
C TYR A 15 -15.62 -5.75 -3.01
N SER A 16 -14.76 -5.22 -2.14
CA SER A 16 -14.01 -3.99 -2.42
C SER A 16 -13.03 -4.14 -3.58
N THR A 17 -12.38 -5.30 -3.72
CA THR A 17 -11.47 -5.58 -4.83
C THR A 17 -12.24 -5.65 -6.15
N ARG A 18 -13.32 -6.42 -6.19
CA ARG A 18 -14.15 -6.54 -7.39
C ARG A 18 -14.79 -5.20 -7.77
N ARG A 19 -15.25 -4.43 -6.79
CA ARG A 19 -15.86 -3.12 -7.06
C ARG A 19 -14.86 -2.16 -7.68
N LEU A 20 -13.62 -2.11 -7.17
CA LEU A 20 -12.56 -1.29 -7.75
C LEU A 20 -12.22 -1.73 -9.18
N ALA A 21 -12.10 -3.03 -9.43
CA ALA A 21 -11.84 -3.54 -10.77
C ALA A 21 -12.97 -3.16 -11.75
N THR A 22 -14.22 -3.39 -11.38
CA THR A 22 -15.39 -3.06 -12.21
C THR A 22 -15.46 -1.57 -12.54
N GLU A 23 -15.20 -0.69 -11.57
CA GLU A 23 -15.22 0.75 -11.84
C GLU A 23 -14.05 1.18 -12.73
N ALA A 24 -12.86 0.62 -12.54
CA ALA A 24 -11.73 0.90 -13.42
C ALA A 24 -11.98 0.43 -14.86
N GLU A 25 -12.58 -0.75 -15.05
CA GLU A 25 -12.98 -1.25 -16.36
C GLU A 25 -14.02 -0.34 -17.04
N ARG A 26 -14.99 0.20 -16.29
CA ARG A 26 -15.96 1.17 -16.80
C ARG A 26 -15.32 2.47 -17.27
N GLU A 27 -14.22 2.87 -16.62
CA GLU A 27 -13.43 4.04 -17.00
C GLU A 27 -12.41 3.75 -18.12
N GLY A 28 -12.46 2.58 -18.72
CA GLY A 28 -11.65 2.21 -19.89
C GLY A 28 -10.26 1.64 -19.55
N TRP A 29 -10.06 1.12 -18.34
CA TRP A 29 -8.81 0.44 -17.98
C TRP A 29 -8.89 -1.07 -18.20
N MET A 30 -7.81 -1.65 -18.68
CA MET A 30 -7.59 -3.10 -18.54
C MET A 30 -7.09 -3.36 -17.11
N VAL A 31 -7.76 -4.25 -16.37
CA VAL A 31 -7.46 -4.49 -14.95
C VAL A 31 -6.90 -5.88 -14.73
N ASP A 32 -5.70 -5.95 -14.17
CA ASP A 32 -5.09 -7.18 -13.67
C ASP A 32 -5.13 -7.21 -12.14
N ILE A 33 -5.82 -8.17 -11.55
CA ILE A 33 -5.80 -8.39 -10.09
C ILE A 33 -4.67 -9.39 -9.80
N ILE A 34 -3.65 -8.94 -9.07
CA ILE A 34 -2.46 -9.75 -8.78
C ILE A 34 -2.23 -9.83 -7.28
N ASP A 35 -2.02 -11.05 -6.77
CA ASP A 35 -1.55 -11.25 -5.40
C ASP A 35 -0.12 -10.71 -5.28
N PRO A 36 0.13 -9.71 -4.41
CA PRO A 36 1.48 -9.18 -4.22
C PRO A 36 2.50 -10.25 -3.80
N LEU A 37 2.06 -11.35 -3.17
CA LEU A 37 2.97 -12.46 -2.83
C LEU A 37 3.38 -13.30 -4.04
N ALA A 38 2.66 -13.23 -5.15
CA ALA A 38 3.01 -13.90 -6.40
C ALA A 38 3.98 -13.10 -7.29
N LEU A 39 4.35 -11.88 -6.86
CA LEU A 39 5.26 -11.02 -7.60
C LEU A 39 6.72 -11.28 -7.17
N THR A 40 7.62 -11.20 -8.14
CA THR A 40 9.08 -11.25 -7.94
C THR A 40 9.67 -9.88 -8.27
N ILE A 41 10.57 -9.40 -7.40
CA ILE A 41 11.37 -8.20 -7.66
C ILE A 41 12.78 -8.66 -8.00
N VAL A 42 13.32 -8.15 -9.09
CA VAL A 42 14.73 -8.28 -9.46
C VAL A 42 15.34 -6.89 -9.46
N VAL A 43 16.45 -6.72 -8.76
CA VAL A 43 17.19 -5.45 -8.69
C VAL A 43 18.60 -5.70 -9.20
N ASP A 44 19.03 -4.90 -10.15
CA ASP A 44 20.36 -4.92 -10.74
C ASP A 44 20.89 -3.49 -10.95
N ASP A 45 22.03 -3.35 -11.63
CA ASP A 45 22.66 -2.06 -11.87
C ASP A 45 21.83 -1.12 -12.79
N ASP A 46 20.92 -1.68 -13.59
CA ASP A 46 20.00 -0.93 -14.46
C ASP A 46 18.71 -0.50 -13.72
N GLY A 47 18.57 -0.88 -12.45
CA GLY A 47 17.40 -0.59 -11.62
C GLY A 47 16.67 -1.85 -11.20
N GLY A 48 15.36 -1.72 -10.92
CA GLY A 48 14.56 -2.84 -10.47
C GLY A 48 13.36 -3.09 -11.38
N LYS A 49 12.97 -4.35 -11.48
CA LYS A 49 11.81 -4.79 -12.27
C LYS A 49 10.93 -5.71 -11.46
N VAL A 50 9.63 -5.68 -11.75
CA VAL A 50 8.64 -6.56 -11.14
C VAL A 50 8.19 -7.59 -12.17
N PHE A 51 8.15 -8.86 -11.74
CA PHE A 51 7.74 -10.00 -12.58
C PHE A 51 6.55 -10.73 -11.97
N HIS A 52 5.66 -11.19 -12.83
CA HIS A 52 4.58 -12.11 -12.49
C HIS A 52 4.67 -13.35 -13.36
N LYS A 53 4.78 -14.53 -12.77
CA LYS A 53 4.91 -15.82 -13.49
C LYS A 53 6.03 -15.82 -14.56
N GLY A 54 7.14 -15.15 -14.26
CA GLY A 54 8.31 -15.06 -15.13
C GLY A 54 8.26 -13.96 -16.19
N TRP A 55 7.16 -13.21 -16.31
CA TRP A 55 7.02 -12.12 -17.26
C TRP A 55 7.08 -10.75 -16.56
N PRO A 56 7.69 -9.75 -17.17
CA PRO A 56 7.66 -8.39 -16.65
C PRO A 56 6.23 -7.88 -16.51
N VAL A 57 5.94 -7.20 -15.41
CA VAL A 57 4.65 -6.53 -15.21
C VAL A 57 4.76 -5.11 -15.75
N GLU A 58 4.09 -4.86 -16.86
CA GLU A 58 4.00 -3.55 -17.51
C GLU A 58 2.61 -2.97 -17.27
N CYS A 59 2.54 -1.77 -16.73
CA CYS A 59 1.29 -1.07 -16.44
C CYS A 59 1.52 0.44 -16.31
N GLU A 60 0.45 1.21 -16.49
CA GLU A 60 0.45 2.67 -16.31
C GLU A 60 0.15 3.05 -14.86
N ALA A 61 -0.61 2.21 -14.15
CA ALA A 61 -0.97 2.50 -12.77
C ALA A 61 -1.03 1.25 -11.89
N VAL A 62 -0.79 1.44 -10.60
CA VAL A 62 -0.92 0.41 -9.56
C VAL A 62 -1.80 0.91 -8.44
N LEU A 63 -2.80 0.11 -8.07
CA LEU A 63 -3.67 0.36 -6.92
C LEU A 63 -3.41 -0.69 -5.82
N PRO A 64 -2.62 -0.35 -4.79
CA PRO A 64 -2.27 -1.30 -3.74
C PRO A 64 -3.40 -1.52 -2.74
N ARG A 65 -3.80 -2.78 -2.57
CA ARG A 65 -4.69 -3.25 -1.48
C ARG A 65 -3.90 -4.16 -0.54
N ILE A 66 -2.88 -3.57 0.11
CA ILE A 66 -1.94 -4.30 0.96
C ILE A 66 -2.54 -4.54 2.35
N GLY A 67 -2.75 -5.80 2.71
CA GLY A 67 -3.17 -6.21 4.05
C GLY A 67 -2.04 -6.03 5.10
N TYR A 68 -2.43 -5.92 6.38
CA TYR A 68 -1.46 -5.72 7.47
C TYR A 68 -0.44 -6.85 7.59
N SER A 69 -0.86 -8.09 7.33
CA SER A 69 0.00 -9.30 7.46
C SER A 69 1.15 -9.36 6.46
N ILE A 70 1.08 -8.60 5.37
CA ILE A 70 2.10 -8.56 4.32
C ILE A 70 2.69 -7.17 4.10
N THR A 71 2.55 -6.28 5.07
CA THR A 71 2.95 -4.86 4.93
C THR A 71 4.39 -4.73 4.41
N ARG A 72 5.36 -5.42 5.01
CA ARG A 72 6.77 -5.35 4.60
C ARG A 72 6.97 -5.74 3.13
N ARG A 73 6.41 -6.87 2.73
CA ARG A 73 6.52 -7.39 1.36
C ARG A 73 5.76 -6.51 0.37
N GLY A 74 4.52 -6.17 0.71
CA GLY A 74 3.68 -5.33 -0.14
C GLY A 74 4.26 -3.95 -0.38
N VAL A 75 4.81 -3.32 0.65
CA VAL A 75 5.47 -2.02 0.55
C VAL A 75 6.71 -2.07 -0.33
N ALA A 76 7.51 -3.15 -0.27
CA ALA A 76 8.67 -3.32 -1.15
C ALA A 76 8.24 -3.39 -2.62
N ILE A 77 7.15 -4.10 -2.93
CA ILE A 77 6.59 -4.19 -4.28
C ILE A 77 6.06 -2.84 -4.75
N VAL A 78 5.30 -2.14 -3.91
CA VAL A 78 4.77 -0.80 -4.23
C VAL A 78 5.91 0.17 -4.52
N ARG A 79 6.96 0.18 -3.69
CA ARG A 79 8.15 1.01 -3.90
C ARG A 79 8.84 0.68 -5.22
N GLN A 80 8.90 -0.58 -5.61
CA GLN A 80 9.51 -0.95 -6.87
C GLN A 80 8.74 -0.38 -8.06
N PHE A 81 7.42 -0.40 -8.03
CA PHE A 81 6.61 0.26 -9.06
C PHE A 81 6.81 1.79 -9.08
N GLU A 82 6.89 2.43 -7.90
CA GLU A 82 7.19 3.87 -7.81
C GLU A 82 8.52 4.22 -8.48
N GLN A 83 9.55 3.37 -8.32
CA GLN A 83 10.88 3.59 -8.92
C GLN A 83 10.89 3.43 -10.44
N THR A 84 9.94 2.73 -11.02
CA THR A 84 9.80 2.58 -12.48
C THR A 84 8.97 3.70 -13.12
N GLY A 85 8.52 4.67 -12.33
CA GLY A 85 7.73 5.81 -12.82
C GLY A 85 6.24 5.49 -13.03
N VAL A 86 5.77 4.34 -12.60
CA VAL A 86 4.36 3.95 -12.64
C VAL A 86 3.57 4.77 -11.61
N ILE A 87 2.38 5.20 -11.97
CA ILE A 87 1.47 5.92 -11.06
C ILE A 87 0.99 4.94 -9.97
N VAL A 88 1.23 5.28 -8.70
CA VAL A 88 0.84 4.43 -7.58
C VAL A 88 -0.06 5.17 -6.60
N LEU A 89 -1.22 4.60 -6.28
CA LEU A 89 -2.18 5.09 -5.30
C LEU A 89 -2.56 3.97 -4.31
N ASN A 90 -2.19 4.04 -3.04
CA ASN A 90 -1.39 5.00 -2.31
C ASN A 90 0.10 4.65 -2.35
N SER A 91 0.95 5.63 -2.03
CA SER A 91 2.40 5.44 -2.03
C SER A 91 2.88 4.44 -0.97
N SER A 92 4.06 3.87 -1.20
CA SER A 92 4.72 2.97 -0.25
C SER A 92 4.91 3.62 1.13
N GLN A 93 5.29 4.89 1.16
CA GLN A 93 5.44 5.68 2.39
C GLN A 93 4.09 5.93 3.07
N GLY A 94 3.04 6.25 2.31
CA GLY A 94 1.70 6.41 2.85
C GLY A 94 1.19 5.14 3.52
N ILE A 95 1.43 3.98 2.90
CA ILE A 95 1.08 2.68 3.48
C ILE A 95 1.84 2.44 4.77
N LEU A 96 3.15 2.64 4.81
CA LEU A 96 3.97 2.46 6.03
C LEU A 96 3.51 3.35 7.18
N ARG A 97 3.36 4.64 6.92
CA ARG A 97 2.96 5.63 7.93
C ARG A 97 1.57 5.35 8.50
N SER A 98 0.64 4.92 7.65
CA SER A 98 -0.72 4.56 8.11
C SER A 98 -0.75 3.26 8.94
N ARG A 99 0.25 2.38 8.80
CA ARG A 99 0.36 1.14 9.58
C ARG A 99 0.89 1.35 10.99
N ASP A 100 1.74 2.34 11.18
CA ASP A 100 2.21 2.75 12.50
C ASP A 100 1.24 3.77 13.08
N LYS A 101 0.43 3.33 14.05
CA LYS A 101 -0.61 4.19 14.63
C LYS A 101 -0.05 5.38 15.39
N LEU A 102 1.10 5.23 16.04
CA LEU A 102 1.73 6.34 16.74
C LEU A 102 2.26 7.37 15.74
N VAL A 103 2.98 6.94 14.71
CA VAL A 103 3.45 7.81 13.63
C VAL A 103 2.28 8.52 12.95
N ALA A 104 1.19 7.80 12.65
CA ALA A 104 0.00 8.40 12.05
C ALA A 104 -0.60 9.50 12.93
N CYS A 105 -0.74 9.25 14.25
CA CYS A 105 -1.25 10.25 15.19
C CYS A 105 -0.30 11.46 15.30
N GLN A 106 1.01 11.24 15.35
CA GLN A 106 2.01 12.31 15.41
C GLN A 106 1.94 13.20 14.16
N MET A 107 1.89 12.61 12.98
CA MET A 107 1.80 13.35 11.71
C MET A 107 0.50 14.14 11.58
N MET A 108 -0.63 13.55 11.99
CA MET A 108 -1.92 14.25 11.99
C MET A 108 -1.91 15.43 12.97
N ALA A 109 -1.37 15.24 14.17
CA ALA A 109 -1.25 16.30 15.18
C ALA A 109 -0.34 17.45 14.68
N GLU A 110 0.79 17.14 14.05
CA GLU A 110 1.68 18.12 13.42
C GLU A 110 0.96 18.92 12.33
N ALA A 111 0.15 18.24 11.52
CA ALA A 111 -0.67 18.86 10.48
C ALA A 111 -1.93 19.56 11.02
N ARG A 112 -2.10 19.64 12.35
CA ARG A 112 -3.29 20.21 13.03
C ARG A 112 -4.61 19.56 12.63
N VAL A 113 -4.57 18.29 12.26
CA VAL A 113 -5.77 17.47 12.05
C VAL A 113 -6.21 16.97 13.43
N PRO A 114 -7.48 17.11 13.80
CA PRO A 114 -8.00 16.61 15.07
C PRO A 114 -7.76 15.12 15.24
N VAL A 115 -7.17 14.73 16.37
CA VAL A 115 -6.92 13.34 16.74
C VAL A 115 -7.43 13.08 18.16
N PRO A 116 -7.85 11.86 18.48
CA PRO A 116 -8.10 11.47 19.86
C PRO A 116 -6.81 11.60 20.69
N ILE A 117 -6.94 11.88 22.00
CA ILE A 117 -5.79 11.82 22.90
C ILE A 117 -5.21 10.41 22.82
N THR A 118 -3.96 10.33 22.43
CA THR A 118 -3.25 9.07 22.22
C THR A 118 -1.97 9.07 23.04
N ALA A 119 -1.80 8.05 23.88
CA ALA A 119 -0.60 7.86 24.67
C ALA A 119 0.11 6.55 24.27
N HIS A 120 1.42 6.63 24.13
CA HIS A 120 2.29 5.47 24.01
C HIS A 120 3.15 5.42 25.28
N VAL A 121 2.94 4.41 26.11
CA VAL A 121 3.62 4.28 27.40
C VAL A 121 4.81 3.34 27.29
N GLY A 122 5.95 3.75 27.86
CA GLY A 122 7.17 2.94 27.87
C GLY A 122 7.16 1.82 28.92
N ALA A 123 6.40 2.03 30.01
CA ALA A 123 6.23 1.05 31.06
C ALA A 123 4.76 0.95 31.47
N TRP A 124 4.35 -0.24 31.91
CA TRP A 124 2.96 -0.49 32.30
C TRP A 124 2.51 0.43 33.47
N GLU A 125 3.43 0.72 34.39
CA GLU A 125 3.19 1.56 35.56
C GLU A 125 2.83 3.01 35.20
N ASP A 126 3.17 3.47 34.01
CA ASP A 126 2.87 4.81 33.53
C ASP A 126 1.46 4.96 32.94
N THR A 127 0.75 3.86 32.76
CA THR A 127 -0.58 3.85 32.12
C THR A 127 -1.58 4.73 32.83
N ASP A 128 -1.66 4.65 34.18
CA ASP A 128 -2.59 5.45 34.99
C ASP A 128 -2.34 6.96 34.87
N ARG A 129 -1.08 7.37 34.75
CA ARG A 129 -0.72 8.78 34.54
C ARG A 129 -1.06 9.26 33.14
N ALA A 130 -0.88 8.39 32.14
CA ALA A 130 -1.19 8.73 30.76
C ALA A 130 -2.71 8.89 30.53
N VAL A 131 -3.52 8.04 31.17
CA VAL A 131 -5.00 8.06 31.03
C VAL A 131 -5.64 9.25 31.74
N ARG A 132 -4.99 9.80 32.79
CA ARG A 132 -5.53 10.94 33.57
C ARG A 132 -5.21 12.33 32.99
N ARG A 133 -4.59 12.41 31.84
CA ARG A 133 -4.29 13.66 31.11
C ARG A 133 -5.42 14.04 30.18
#